data_784b5c6338727c691d9388dd70a252eb
#
_entry.id   784b5c6338727c691d9388dd70a252eb
#
_cell.length_a   1.000
_cell.length_b   1.000
_cell.length_c   1.000
_cell.angle_alpha   90.00
_cell.angle_beta   90.00
_cell.angle_gamma   90.00
#
_symmetry.space_group_name_H-M   'P 1'
#
loop_
_entity.id
_entity.type
_entity.pdbx_description
1 polymer ?
#
loop_
_entity_poly.entity_id
_entity_poly.type
_entity_poly.pdbx_seq_one_letter_code
_entity_poly.pdbx_strand_id
1 'polypeptide(L)'
;MDTPKRPAIVPTLPRSLYLEATNRCDSECQTCIRTFNTLEPPKDLTLAEVQRLVEQFPVLERVVLHGIGEPLLNKQIFEIVAYLKAKRITVLFNSDAISLTQKRAAQLIESGLDEYRVSMDAATRQMYAKIRGVDQFERVLRNVGSLVALQQQQGCNTPRVSLWFTTLKANLDELPAFIRLAAQLGVPEVNAQRLVFNGYGLAVQAQSLHRHLEEREQLLIQEAEALAVQHGVVFKASGATTPLQSLHGLAAEQRPWAGCQRPWTLSYVTANGNVLPCCISPWVTKSYRHLVLGNALTTDFAQVWNGERYQQFRQDFESDVAPDPCRGCGWLWSF
;
A
#
# COMPACT_ATOMS: atom_id res chain seq x y z
N MET A 1 -5.33 -11.95 30.62
CA MET A 1 -4.00 -11.46 31.00
C MET A 1 -3.81 -10.13 30.31
N ASP A 2 -3.63 -9.05 31.09
CA ASP A 2 -3.36 -7.74 30.51
C ASP A 2 -2.02 -7.79 29.79
N THR A 3 -2.03 -7.62 28.49
CA THR A 3 -0.80 -7.46 27.71
C THR A 3 -0.11 -6.18 28.20
N PRO A 4 1.18 -6.22 28.57
CA PRO A 4 1.86 -5.04 29.07
C PRO A 4 1.78 -3.92 28.00
N LYS A 5 1.42 -2.71 28.45
CA LYS A 5 1.35 -1.54 27.58
C LYS A 5 2.70 -1.24 26.96
N ARG A 6 2.73 -1.01 25.65
CA ARG A 6 3.94 -0.66 24.92
C ARG A 6 4.38 0.78 25.26
N PRO A 7 5.69 1.06 25.23
CA PRO A 7 6.21 2.37 25.62
C PRO A 7 5.76 3.47 24.64
N ALA A 8 5.48 4.67 25.16
CA ALA A 8 5.22 5.84 24.34
C ALA A 8 6.52 6.38 23.69
N ILE A 9 7.65 6.26 24.40
CA ILE A 9 8.99 6.61 23.91
C ILE A 9 9.68 5.36 23.39
N VAL A 10 10.17 5.42 22.16
CA VAL A 10 10.86 4.31 21.48
C VAL A 10 12.32 4.72 21.25
N PRO A 11 13.30 4.07 21.88
CA PRO A 11 14.69 4.52 21.84
C PRO A 11 15.35 4.36 20.46
N THR A 12 14.80 3.51 19.61
CA THR A 12 15.33 3.27 18.26
C THR A 12 14.39 3.83 17.19
N LEU A 13 14.96 4.35 16.11
CA LEU A 13 14.19 4.74 14.94
C LEU A 13 13.61 3.51 14.21
N PRO A 14 12.51 3.64 13.48
CA PRO A 14 11.92 2.53 12.75
C PRO A 14 12.87 2.06 11.63
N ARG A 15 12.91 0.75 11.39
CA ARG A 15 13.69 0.16 10.30
C ARG A 15 12.96 0.13 8.97
N SER A 16 11.67 0.45 8.97
CA SER A 16 10.83 0.51 7.77
C SER A 16 10.20 1.89 7.65
N LEU A 17 10.30 2.48 6.47
CA LEU A 17 9.74 3.79 6.16
C LEU A 17 8.82 3.67 4.94
N TYR A 18 7.61 4.20 5.06
CA TYR A 18 6.75 4.51 3.93
C TYR A 18 7.01 5.95 3.53
N LEU A 19 7.38 6.16 2.29
CA LEU A 19 7.76 7.46 1.77
C LEU A 19 6.94 7.77 0.53
N GLU A 20 6.12 8.80 0.62
CA GLU A 20 5.35 9.27 -0.52
C GLU A 20 6.23 10.07 -1.47
N ALA A 21 6.63 9.47 -2.57
CA ALA A 21 7.49 10.13 -3.56
C ALA A 21 6.79 11.31 -4.24
N THR A 22 5.47 11.27 -4.36
CA THR A 22 4.61 12.33 -4.89
C THR A 22 3.18 12.12 -4.41
N ASN A 23 2.41 13.20 -4.25
CA ASN A 23 0.97 13.15 -4.00
C ASN A 23 0.13 13.44 -5.25
N ARG A 24 0.77 13.52 -6.44
CA ARG A 24 0.10 13.61 -7.74
C ARG A 24 -0.19 12.20 -8.28
N CYS A 25 -1.32 12.02 -8.94
CA CYS A 25 -1.72 10.74 -9.52
C CYS A 25 -2.50 10.97 -10.81
N ASP A 26 -2.38 10.07 -11.78
CA ASP A 26 -3.10 10.05 -13.04
C ASP A 26 -4.32 9.10 -13.03
N SER A 27 -4.69 8.57 -11.83
CA SER A 27 -5.93 7.83 -11.56
C SER A 27 -6.88 8.62 -10.65
N GLU A 28 -8.18 8.30 -10.70
CA GLU A 28 -9.27 8.88 -9.89
C GLU A 28 -10.03 7.78 -9.13
N CYS A 29 -9.27 6.93 -8.44
CA CYS A 29 -9.80 5.73 -7.81
C CYS A 29 -10.93 6.03 -6.84
N GLN A 30 -12.03 5.30 -6.96
CA GLN A 30 -13.21 5.43 -6.11
C GLN A 30 -13.00 4.89 -4.68
N THR A 31 -11.84 4.29 -4.43
CA THR A 31 -11.39 3.86 -3.09
C THR A 31 -10.35 4.80 -2.47
N CYS A 32 -9.86 5.81 -3.20
CA CYS A 32 -8.80 6.70 -2.76
C CYS A 32 -9.34 8.03 -2.22
N ILE A 33 -8.84 8.43 -1.05
CA ILE A 33 -9.19 9.72 -0.44
C ILE A 33 -8.81 10.92 -1.33
N ARG A 34 -7.73 10.81 -2.13
CA ARG A 34 -7.25 11.87 -3.01
C ARG A 34 -8.30 12.31 -4.04
N THR A 35 -9.12 11.38 -4.51
CA THR A 35 -10.19 11.68 -5.48
C THR A 35 -11.25 12.64 -4.89
N PHE A 36 -11.44 12.60 -3.58
CA PHE A 36 -12.51 13.34 -2.91
C PHE A 36 -12.00 14.50 -2.06
N ASN A 37 -10.72 14.51 -1.69
CA ASN A 37 -10.14 15.51 -0.80
C ASN A 37 -8.72 15.89 -1.20
N THR A 38 -8.41 17.17 -1.09
CA THR A 38 -7.03 17.68 -1.17
C THR A 38 -6.48 17.76 0.25
N LEU A 39 -5.63 16.80 0.62
CA LEU A 39 -5.03 16.74 1.96
C LEU A 39 -3.85 17.71 2.09
N GLU A 40 -3.03 17.80 1.05
CA GLU A 40 -1.80 18.61 0.99
C GLU A 40 -1.61 19.24 -0.39
N PRO A 41 -0.82 20.34 -0.50
CA PRO A 41 -0.44 20.90 -1.80
C PRO A 41 0.30 19.86 -2.67
N PRO A 42 0.10 19.88 -3.99
CA PRO A 42 0.84 19.01 -4.90
C PRO A 42 2.35 19.18 -4.75
N LYS A 43 3.07 18.06 -4.57
CA LYS A 43 4.52 18.05 -4.42
C LYS A 43 5.13 16.73 -4.88
N ASP A 44 6.33 16.81 -5.42
CA ASP A 44 7.25 15.70 -5.61
C ASP A 44 8.39 15.82 -4.60
N LEU A 45 8.78 14.76 -3.93
CA LEU A 45 10.02 14.71 -3.18
C LEU A 45 11.20 14.72 -4.14
N THR A 46 12.17 15.57 -3.86
CA THR A 46 13.44 15.59 -4.59
C THR A 46 14.39 14.52 -4.03
N LEU A 47 15.37 14.10 -4.86
CA LEU A 47 16.44 13.20 -4.40
C LEU A 47 17.17 13.77 -3.18
N ALA A 48 17.46 15.08 -3.17
CA ALA A 48 18.14 15.75 -2.06
C ALA A 48 17.34 15.69 -0.75
N GLU A 49 16.01 15.83 -0.81
CA GLU A 49 15.13 15.69 0.36
C GLU A 49 15.12 14.26 0.87
N VAL A 50 15.05 13.25 -0.04
CA VAL A 50 15.12 11.85 0.33
C VAL A 50 16.48 11.50 0.98
N GLN A 51 17.58 12.02 0.44
CA GLN A 51 18.92 11.84 0.99
C GLN A 51 18.99 12.36 2.44
N ARG A 52 18.61 13.62 2.65
CA ARG A 52 18.59 14.24 3.99
C ARG A 52 17.72 13.47 4.98
N LEU A 53 16.59 12.94 4.53
CA LEU A 53 15.71 12.16 5.37
C LEU A 53 16.32 10.80 5.74
N VAL A 54 16.79 10.06 4.74
CA VAL A 54 17.32 8.69 4.92
C VAL A 54 18.61 8.67 5.74
N GLU A 55 19.45 9.70 5.63
CA GLU A 55 20.69 9.83 6.39
C GLU A 55 20.49 10.02 7.90
N GLN A 56 19.29 10.36 8.31
CA GLN A 56 18.93 10.43 9.74
C GLN A 56 18.72 9.05 10.38
N PHE A 57 18.57 7.99 9.57
CA PHE A 57 18.30 6.64 10.06
C PHE A 57 19.60 5.83 10.16
N PRO A 58 20.06 5.47 11.37
CA PRO A 58 21.28 4.67 11.51
C PRO A 58 21.15 3.27 10.91
N VAL A 59 19.93 2.72 10.92
CA VAL A 59 19.60 1.41 10.31
C VAL A 59 18.23 1.52 9.65
N LEU A 60 18.22 1.63 8.34
CA LEU A 60 17.00 1.58 7.54
C LEU A 60 17.07 0.38 6.60
N GLU A 61 16.19 -0.60 6.82
CA GLU A 61 16.21 -1.88 6.09
C GLU A 61 15.28 -1.87 4.87
N ARG A 62 14.19 -1.09 4.96
CA ARG A 62 13.13 -1.12 3.96
C ARG A 62 12.51 0.24 3.75
N VAL A 63 12.35 0.62 2.48
CA VAL A 63 11.58 1.79 2.06
C VAL A 63 10.47 1.34 1.10
N VAL A 64 9.24 1.73 1.42
CA VAL A 64 8.09 1.56 0.54
C VAL A 64 7.77 2.92 -0.06
N LEU A 65 8.03 3.09 -1.33
CA LEU A 65 7.67 4.29 -2.09
C LEU A 65 6.19 4.20 -2.45
N HIS A 66 5.34 4.66 -1.54
CA HIS A 66 3.89 4.50 -1.61
C HIS A 66 3.19 5.65 -0.91
N GLY A 67 2.14 6.15 -1.51
CA GLY A 67 1.32 7.22 -0.97
C GLY A 67 -0.01 7.33 -1.70
N ILE A 68 -0.65 8.49 -1.59
CA ILE A 68 -1.87 8.80 -2.32
C ILE A 68 -1.61 9.17 -3.78
N GLY A 69 -0.34 9.33 -4.18
CA GLY A 69 0.09 9.62 -5.55
C GLY A 69 0.64 8.39 -6.28
N GLU A 70 0.94 8.59 -7.57
CA GLU A 70 1.57 7.61 -8.45
C GLU A 70 3.10 7.86 -8.51
N PRO A 71 3.95 6.97 -7.99
CA PRO A 71 5.39 7.19 -7.94
C PRO A 71 6.05 7.48 -9.29
N LEU A 72 5.56 6.88 -10.38
CA LEU A 72 6.09 7.10 -11.73
C LEU A 72 5.90 8.54 -12.24
N LEU A 73 5.07 9.37 -11.60
CA LEU A 73 4.94 10.79 -11.92
C LEU A 73 6.06 11.64 -11.33
N ASN A 74 6.80 11.13 -10.34
CA ASN A 74 8.00 11.81 -9.85
C ASN A 74 9.15 11.62 -10.85
N LYS A 75 9.68 12.73 -11.37
CA LYS A 75 10.73 12.69 -12.39
C LYS A 75 12.05 12.09 -11.90
N GLN A 76 12.30 12.09 -10.58
CA GLN A 76 13.52 11.57 -9.96
C GLN A 76 13.33 10.18 -9.33
N ILE A 77 12.23 9.48 -9.65
CA ILE A 77 11.89 8.22 -8.97
C ILE A 77 12.98 7.15 -9.13
N PHE A 78 13.59 7.03 -10.31
CA PHE A 78 14.60 6.02 -10.57
C PHE A 78 15.93 6.36 -9.88
N GLU A 79 16.31 7.63 -9.83
CA GLU A 79 17.47 8.11 -9.08
C GLU A 79 17.27 7.90 -7.56
N ILE A 80 16.06 8.13 -7.06
CA ILE A 80 15.69 7.84 -5.66
C ILE A 80 15.83 6.34 -5.37
N VAL A 81 15.30 5.48 -6.22
CA VAL A 81 15.44 4.02 -6.06
C VAL A 81 16.91 3.62 -6.09
N ALA A 82 17.67 4.06 -7.08
CA ALA A 82 19.09 3.73 -7.21
C ALA A 82 19.92 4.18 -5.97
N TYR A 83 19.64 5.38 -5.44
CA TYR A 83 20.26 5.86 -4.21
C TYR A 83 19.94 4.96 -3.01
N LEU A 84 18.69 4.57 -2.81
CA LEU A 84 18.28 3.68 -1.73
C LEU A 84 18.92 2.29 -1.88
N LYS A 85 19.00 1.77 -3.10
CA LYS A 85 19.65 0.49 -3.41
C LYS A 85 21.17 0.53 -3.15
N ALA A 86 21.83 1.63 -3.45
CA ALA A 86 23.25 1.81 -3.12
C ALA A 86 23.52 1.74 -1.61
N LYS A 87 22.53 2.09 -0.78
CA LYS A 87 22.57 1.92 0.69
C LYS A 87 22.14 0.51 1.15
N ARG A 88 21.91 -0.44 0.24
CA ARG A 88 21.44 -1.82 0.53
C ARG A 88 20.07 -1.88 1.19
N ILE A 89 19.24 -0.87 0.98
CA ILE A 89 17.87 -0.84 1.47
C ILE A 89 16.99 -1.66 0.53
N THR A 90 16.07 -2.45 1.06
CA THR A 90 15.00 -3.08 0.28
C THR A 90 13.98 -2.03 -0.15
N VAL A 91 13.78 -1.88 -1.46
CA VAL A 91 12.91 -0.84 -2.03
C VAL A 91 11.79 -1.46 -2.84
N LEU A 92 10.59 -1.01 -2.59
CA LEU A 92 9.43 -1.40 -3.36
C LEU A 92 8.45 -0.23 -3.51
N PHE A 93 7.61 -0.25 -4.54
CA PHE A 93 6.52 0.70 -4.63
C PHE A 93 5.26 0.12 -5.29
N ASN A 94 4.13 0.75 -4.97
CA ASN A 94 2.85 0.47 -5.60
C ASN A 94 2.62 1.50 -6.72
N SER A 95 2.12 1.04 -7.85
CA SER A 95 1.87 1.86 -9.03
C SER A 95 0.56 1.45 -9.69
N ASP A 96 -0.11 2.35 -10.37
CA ASP A 96 -1.23 2.03 -11.27
C ASP A 96 -0.75 1.56 -12.66
N ALA A 97 0.55 1.64 -12.93
CA ALA A 97 1.22 1.25 -14.18
C ALA A 97 0.73 2.00 -15.45
N ILE A 98 -0.10 3.04 -15.34
CA ILE A 98 -0.57 3.83 -16.50
C ILE A 98 0.61 4.49 -17.21
N SER A 99 1.51 5.05 -16.41
CA SER A 99 2.69 5.77 -16.89
C SER A 99 3.92 4.88 -17.11
N LEU A 100 3.80 3.55 -16.99
CA LEU A 100 4.90 2.59 -17.21
C LEU A 100 5.14 2.36 -18.72
N THR A 101 5.84 3.28 -19.37
CA THR A 101 6.27 3.10 -20.76
C THR A 101 7.40 2.08 -20.86
N GLN A 102 7.70 1.56 -22.07
CA GLN A 102 8.82 0.63 -22.30
C GLN A 102 10.16 1.21 -21.80
N LYS A 103 10.41 2.50 -22.03
CA LYS A 103 11.61 3.19 -21.48
C LYS A 103 11.64 3.12 -19.97
N ARG A 104 10.52 3.40 -19.30
CA ARG A 104 10.43 3.36 -17.83
C ARG A 104 10.51 1.93 -17.29
N ALA A 105 10.03 0.94 -18.02
CA ALA A 105 10.22 -0.47 -17.65
C ALA A 105 11.70 -0.86 -17.62
N ALA A 106 12.49 -0.43 -18.60
CA ALA A 106 13.94 -0.62 -18.61
C ALA A 106 14.60 0.11 -17.42
N GLN A 107 14.27 1.38 -17.19
CA GLN A 107 14.77 2.15 -16.06
C GLN A 107 14.40 1.51 -14.70
N LEU A 108 13.21 0.93 -14.60
CA LEU A 108 12.75 0.22 -13.41
C LEU A 108 13.64 -0.98 -13.08
N ILE A 109 13.98 -1.79 -14.08
CA ILE A 109 14.91 -2.92 -13.95
C ILE A 109 16.31 -2.41 -13.58
N GLU A 110 16.83 -1.44 -14.32
CA GLU A 110 18.16 -0.86 -14.11
C GLU A 110 18.32 -0.21 -12.73
N SER A 111 17.26 0.37 -12.17
CA SER A 111 17.27 1.01 -10.85
C SER A 111 17.52 0.05 -9.70
N GLY A 112 17.36 -1.26 -9.93
CA GLY A 112 17.52 -2.31 -8.92
C GLY A 112 16.34 -2.41 -7.94
N LEU A 113 15.16 -1.89 -8.28
CA LEU A 113 13.95 -2.03 -7.49
C LEU A 113 13.71 -3.51 -7.14
N ASP A 114 13.34 -3.81 -5.88
CA ASP A 114 13.12 -5.19 -5.45
C ASP A 114 11.69 -5.68 -5.78
N GLU A 115 10.65 -4.83 -5.57
CA GLU A 115 9.26 -5.19 -5.84
C GLU A 115 8.51 -4.07 -6.56
N TYR A 116 7.79 -4.43 -7.60
CA TYR A 116 6.86 -3.57 -8.32
C TYR A 116 5.44 -4.10 -8.16
N ARG A 117 4.60 -3.38 -7.45
CA ARG A 117 3.24 -3.76 -7.11
C ARG A 117 2.26 -2.99 -7.97
N VAL A 118 1.55 -3.69 -8.84
CA VAL A 118 0.58 -3.08 -9.76
C VAL A 118 -0.81 -3.11 -9.14
N SER A 119 -1.34 -1.95 -8.82
CA SER A 119 -2.70 -1.78 -8.33
C SER A 119 -3.67 -1.80 -9.52
N MET A 120 -4.49 -2.85 -9.64
CA MET A 120 -5.34 -3.04 -10.80
C MET A 120 -6.84 -3.20 -10.49
N ASP A 121 -7.18 -3.98 -9.45
CA ASP A 121 -8.52 -4.12 -8.85
C ASP A 121 -9.62 -4.69 -9.76
N ALA A 122 -9.32 -5.12 -10.99
CA ALA A 122 -10.29 -5.64 -11.94
C ALA A 122 -9.67 -6.53 -13.01
N ALA A 123 -10.47 -7.45 -13.57
CA ALA A 123 -10.15 -8.29 -14.72
C ALA A 123 -10.82 -7.82 -16.01
N THR A 124 -11.73 -6.84 -15.94
CA THR A 124 -12.43 -6.27 -17.10
C THR A 124 -12.25 -4.75 -17.17
N ARG A 125 -12.28 -4.22 -18.40
CA ARG A 125 -12.21 -2.77 -18.66
C ARG A 125 -13.31 -2.00 -17.93
N GLN A 126 -14.54 -2.56 -17.90
CA GLN A 126 -15.67 -1.90 -17.27
C GLN A 126 -15.49 -1.76 -15.76
N MET A 127 -15.09 -2.83 -15.08
CA MET A 127 -14.87 -2.80 -13.64
C MET A 127 -13.63 -1.98 -13.28
N TYR A 128 -12.56 -2.07 -14.08
CA TYR A 128 -11.38 -1.22 -13.93
C TYR A 128 -11.77 0.26 -13.95
N ALA A 129 -12.47 0.71 -15.00
CA ALA A 129 -12.92 2.09 -15.11
C ALA A 129 -13.81 2.53 -13.94
N LYS A 130 -14.70 1.64 -13.46
CA LYS A 130 -15.57 1.88 -12.32
C LYS A 130 -14.79 2.10 -11.01
N ILE A 131 -13.73 1.32 -10.78
CA ILE A 131 -12.96 1.38 -9.52
C ILE A 131 -11.83 2.40 -9.61
N ARG A 132 -11.06 2.39 -10.72
CA ARG A 132 -9.90 3.26 -10.90
C ARG A 132 -10.24 4.67 -11.35
N GLY A 133 -11.51 4.92 -11.76
CA GLY A 133 -12.01 6.22 -12.18
C GLY A 133 -11.49 6.70 -13.54
N VAL A 134 -10.68 5.89 -14.23
CA VAL A 134 -10.09 6.17 -15.53
C VAL A 134 -10.13 4.94 -16.43
N ASP A 135 -10.30 5.14 -17.74
CA ASP A 135 -10.34 4.06 -18.71
C ASP A 135 -8.95 3.78 -19.31
N GLN A 136 -8.09 3.11 -18.53
CA GLN A 136 -6.70 2.80 -18.90
C GLN A 136 -6.39 1.28 -18.88
N PHE A 137 -7.40 0.43 -18.78
CA PHE A 137 -7.24 -1.01 -18.60
C PHE A 137 -6.27 -1.64 -19.60
N GLU A 138 -6.57 -1.48 -20.91
CA GLU A 138 -5.74 -2.04 -21.98
C GLU A 138 -4.30 -1.50 -21.98
N ARG A 139 -4.14 -0.24 -21.58
CA ARG A 139 -2.82 0.36 -21.47
C ARG A 139 -2.01 -0.26 -20.34
N VAL A 140 -2.63 -0.48 -19.17
CA VAL A 140 -1.99 -1.13 -18.04
C VAL A 140 -1.60 -2.57 -18.40
N LEU A 141 -2.48 -3.34 -19.06
CA LEU A 141 -2.15 -4.68 -19.52
C LEU A 141 -0.91 -4.70 -20.43
N ARG A 142 -0.89 -3.83 -21.43
CA ARG A 142 0.26 -3.73 -22.34
C ARG A 142 1.53 -3.34 -21.60
N ASN A 143 1.46 -2.39 -20.68
CA ASN A 143 2.62 -1.90 -19.92
C ASN A 143 3.19 -2.99 -19.01
N VAL A 144 2.34 -3.70 -18.28
CA VAL A 144 2.75 -4.80 -17.40
C VAL A 144 3.32 -5.96 -18.22
N GLY A 145 2.62 -6.36 -19.28
CA GLY A 145 3.09 -7.42 -20.19
C GLY A 145 4.45 -7.07 -20.82
N SER A 146 4.66 -5.79 -21.19
CA SER A 146 5.96 -5.34 -21.72
C SER A 146 7.07 -5.40 -20.70
N LEU A 147 6.81 -5.07 -19.43
CA LEU A 147 7.79 -5.21 -18.34
C LEU A 147 8.19 -6.68 -18.15
N VAL A 148 7.19 -7.57 -18.05
CA VAL A 148 7.43 -9.01 -17.85
C VAL A 148 8.19 -9.60 -19.03
N ALA A 149 7.82 -9.26 -20.27
CA ALA A 149 8.54 -9.70 -21.48
C ALA A 149 10.00 -9.21 -21.50
N LEU A 150 10.23 -7.95 -21.09
CA LEU A 150 11.58 -7.40 -20.99
C LEU A 150 12.42 -8.13 -19.93
N GLN A 151 11.84 -8.47 -18.79
CA GLN A 151 12.52 -9.27 -17.76
C GLN A 151 12.91 -10.66 -18.28
N GLN A 152 12.00 -11.33 -18.99
CA GLN A 152 12.27 -12.63 -19.61
C GLN A 152 13.40 -12.54 -20.64
N GLN A 153 13.36 -11.51 -21.49
CA GLN A 153 14.40 -11.28 -22.50
C GLN A 153 15.78 -11.03 -21.88
N GLN A 154 15.83 -10.35 -20.75
CA GLN A 154 17.06 -10.05 -20.02
C GLN A 154 17.49 -11.18 -19.05
N GLY A 155 16.67 -12.20 -18.88
CA GLY A 155 16.93 -13.28 -17.91
C GLY A 155 16.97 -12.82 -16.46
N CYS A 156 16.19 -11.77 -16.12
CA CYS A 156 16.10 -11.22 -14.76
C CYS A 156 14.69 -11.36 -14.19
N ASN A 157 14.57 -11.42 -12.87
CA ASN A 157 13.30 -11.53 -12.11
C ASN A 157 13.11 -10.39 -11.10
N THR A 158 13.92 -9.35 -11.22
CA THR A 158 13.79 -8.13 -10.44
C THR A 158 13.47 -6.94 -11.35
N PRO A 159 12.57 -6.09 -10.91
CA PRO A 159 11.76 -6.18 -9.68
C PRO A 159 10.78 -7.35 -9.70
N ARG A 160 10.49 -7.97 -8.56
CA ARG A 160 9.39 -8.94 -8.46
C ARG A 160 8.07 -8.22 -8.74
N VAL A 161 7.38 -8.62 -9.79
CA VAL A 161 6.09 -8.03 -10.19
C VAL A 161 4.95 -8.77 -9.51
N SER A 162 3.98 -8.03 -8.99
CA SER A 162 2.74 -8.60 -8.45
C SER A 162 1.53 -7.73 -8.80
N LEU A 163 0.37 -8.36 -9.02
CA LEU A 163 -0.91 -7.66 -9.18
C LEU A 163 -1.63 -7.55 -7.84
N TRP A 164 -2.14 -6.36 -7.54
CA TRP A 164 -2.84 -6.06 -6.30
C TRP A 164 -4.31 -5.78 -6.59
N PHE A 165 -5.15 -6.43 -5.81
CA PHE A 165 -6.60 -6.43 -5.94
C PHE A 165 -7.22 -5.98 -4.61
N THR A 166 -7.69 -4.75 -4.53
CA THR A 166 -8.47 -4.28 -3.37
C THR A 166 -9.84 -4.94 -3.43
N THR A 167 -10.10 -5.82 -2.49
CA THR A 167 -11.27 -6.68 -2.52
C THR A 167 -12.50 -5.94 -1.99
N LEU A 168 -13.50 -5.82 -2.85
CA LEU A 168 -14.79 -5.17 -2.62
C LEU A 168 -15.93 -6.14 -2.97
N LYS A 169 -17.10 -5.96 -2.38
CA LYS A 169 -18.30 -6.66 -2.89
C LYS A 169 -18.55 -6.40 -4.37
N ALA A 170 -18.25 -5.19 -4.82
CA ALA A 170 -18.46 -4.76 -6.21
C ALA A 170 -17.58 -5.47 -7.24
N ASN A 171 -16.39 -5.97 -6.87
CA ASN A 171 -15.43 -6.59 -7.81
C ASN A 171 -15.10 -8.04 -7.52
N LEU A 172 -15.62 -8.63 -6.46
CA LEU A 172 -15.25 -9.98 -6.05
C LEU A 172 -15.53 -11.03 -7.14
N ASP A 173 -16.59 -10.82 -7.93
CA ASP A 173 -16.96 -11.71 -9.04
C ASP A 173 -15.86 -11.79 -10.12
N GLU A 174 -14.98 -10.81 -10.19
CA GLU A 174 -13.86 -10.81 -11.13
C GLU A 174 -12.60 -11.50 -10.60
N LEU A 175 -12.56 -11.88 -9.32
CA LEU A 175 -11.36 -12.43 -8.71
C LEU A 175 -10.85 -13.72 -9.41
N PRO A 176 -11.68 -14.71 -9.77
CA PRO A 176 -11.22 -15.87 -10.54
C PRO A 176 -10.65 -15.49 -11.91
N ALA A 177 -11.29 -14.54 -12.61
CA ALA A 177 -10.79 -14.04 -13.89
C ALA A 177 -9.49 -13.24 -13.72
N PHE A 178 -9.32 -12.54 -12.62
CA PHE A 178 -8.10 -11.79 -12.29
C PHE A 178 -6.90 -12.71 -12.08
N ILE A 179 -7.08 -13.88 -11.48
CA ILE A 179 -6.03 -14.90 -11.37
C ILE A 179 -5.59 -15.39 -12.76
N ARG A 180 -6.57 -15.70 -13.65
CA ARG A 180 -6.27 -16.09 -15.03
C ARG A 180 -5.53 -14.98 -15.78
N LEU A 181 -5.93 -13.73 -15.59
CA LEU A 181 -5.27 -12.57 -16.18
C LEU A 181 -3.82 -12.43 -15.73
N ALA A 182 -3.53 -12.61 -14.42
CA ALA A 182 -2.17 -12.61 -13.91
C ALA A 182 -1.30 -13.69 -14.59
N ALA A 183 -1.83 -14.90 -14.71
CA ALA A 183 -1.16 -16.01 -15.41
C ALA A 183 -0.89 -15.68 -16.89
N GLN A 184 -1.87 -15.11 -17.60
CA GLN A 184 -1.72 -14.70 -19.01
C GLN A 184 -0.65 -13.62 -19.21
N LEU A 185 -0.53 -12.69 -18.25
CA LEU A 185 0.52 -11.67 -18.26
C LEU A 185 1.89 -12.19 -17.82
N GLY A 186 1.97 -13.45 -17.35
CA GLY A 186 3.20 -14.01 -16.77
C GLY A 186 3.57 -13.41 -15.41
N VAL A 187 2.61 -12.80 -14.70
CA VAL A 187 2.84 -12.22 -13.36
C VAL A 187 2.71 -13.33 -12.31
N PRO A 188 3.78 -13.57 -11.51
CA PRO A 188 3.85 -14.73 -10.63
C PRO A 188 3.03 -14.62 -9.35
N GLU A 189 2.57 -13.43 -8.98
CA GLU A 189 1.93 -13.19 -7.68
C GLU A 189 0.72 -12.26 -7.79
N VAL A 190 -0.35 -12.63 -7.10
CA VAL A 190 -1.55 -11.82 -6.86
C VAL A 190 -1.75 -11.62 -5.36
N ASN A 191 -2.04 -10.40 -4.96
CA ASN A 191 -2.34 -10.04 -3.57
C ASN A 191 -3.75 -9.46 -3.47
N ALA A 192 -4.64 -10.16 -2.75
CA ALA A 192 -5.90 -9.60 -2.30
C ALA A 192 -5.65 -8.70 -1.08
N GLN A 193 -5.92 -7.41 -1.24
CA GLN A 193 -5.74 -6.48 -0.13
C GLN A 193 -7.08 -6.02 0.44
N ARG A 194 -7.06 -5.68 1.72
CA ARG A 194 -8.22 -5.18 2.44
C ARG A 194 -8.59 -3.78 2.00
N LEU A 195 -9.89 -3.53 1.93
CA LEU A 195 -10.43 -2.20 1.76
C LEU A 195 -10.13 -1.33 2.98
N VAL A 196 -9.72 -0.10 2.74
CA VAL A 196 -9.54 0.93 3.77
C VAL A 196 -10.73 1.89 3.70
N PHE A 197 -11.41 2.08 4.83
CA PHE A 197 -12.65 2.86 4.86
C PHE A 197 -12.37 4.34 5.13
N ASN A 198 -12.71 5.19 4.17
CA ASN A 198 -12.68 6.65 4.32
C ASN A 198 -14.08 7.29 4.26
N GLY A 199 -15.08 6.51 3.92
CA GLY A 199 -16.48 6.95 3.83
C GLY A 199 -16.84 7.63 2.51
N TYR A 200 -15.96 7.64 1.51
CA TYR A 200 -16.19 8.21 0.18
C TYR A 200 -16.20 7.13 -0.90
N GLY A 201 -16.91 7.40 -1.99
CA GLY A 201 -16.96 6.54 -3.16
C GLY A 201 -17.27 5.08 -2.81
N LEU A 202 -16.37 4.18 -3.20
CA LEU A 202 -16.46 2.74 -2.88
C LEU A 202 -15.77 2.37 -1.55
N ALA A 203 -15.09 3.30 -0.88
CA ALA A 203 -14.41 3.03 0.39
C ALA A 203 -15.36 3.12 1.60
N VAL A 204 -16.45 2.37 1.55
CA VAL A 204 -17.53 2.33 2.56
C VAL A 204 -17.74 0.91 3.09
N GLN A 205 -18.26 0.80 4.30
CA GLN A 205 -18.49 -0.51 4.96
C GLN A 205 -19.40 -1.44 4.14
N ALA A 206 -20.35 -0.90 3.38
CA ALA A 206 -21.21 -1.69 2.50
C ALA A 206 -20.45 -2.47 1.42
N GLN A 207 -19.21 -2.11 1.12
CA GLN A 207 -18.32 -2.83 0.19
C GLN A 207 -17.44 -3.87 0.88
N SER A 208 -17.48 -3.96 2.21
CA SER A 208 -16.68 -4.91 3.00
C SER A 208 -17.24 -6.33 2.90
N LEU A 209 -16.33 -7.30 2.80
CA LEU A 209 -16.64 -8.72 2.94
C LEU A 209 -16.65 -9.16 4.41
N HIS A 210 -16.01 -8.41 5.30
CA HIS A 210 -15.87 -8.75 6.70
C HIS A 210 -17.24 -8.84 7.39
N ARG A 211 -17.57 -10.00 7.97
CA ARG A 211 -18.86 -10.33 8.63
C ARG A 211 -20.10 -10.27 7.72
N HIS A 212 -19.90 -10.11 6.42
CA HIS A 212 -20.97 -10.07 5.42
C HIS A 212 -20.68 -11.01 4.27
N LEU A 213 -19.86 -12.05 4.51
CA LEU A 213 -19.48 -13.04 3.53
C LEU A 213 -20.61 -14.06 3.36
N GLU A 214 -21.14 -14.14 2.17
CA GLU A 214 -22.13 -15.12 1.78
C GLU A 214 -21.45 -16.39 1.21
N GLU A 215 -22.15 -17.50 1.14
CA GLU A 215 -21.63 -18.77 0.60
C GLU A 215 -21.09 -18.60 -0.84
N ARG A 216 -21.80 -17.84 -1.67
CA ARG A 216 -21.35 -17.51 -3.04
C ARG A 216 -19.98 -16.81 -3.05
N GLU A 217 -19.75 -15.87 -2.17
CA GLU A 217 -18.50 -15.13 -2.09
C GLU A 217 -17.35 -16.04 -1.61
N GLN A 218 -17.62 -16.97 -0.68
CA GLN A 218 -16.64 -17.99 -0.29
C GLN A 218 -16.25 -18.90 -1.45
N LEU A 219 -17.24 -19.36 -2.24
CA LEU A 219 -16.99 -20.19 -3.42
C LEU A 219 -16.13 -19.49 -4.48
N LEU A 220 -16.35 -18.20 -4.72
CA LEU A 220 -15.52 -17.40 -5.63
C LEU A 220 -14.06 -17.33 -5.18
N ILE A 221 -13.82 -17.17 -3.88
CA ILE A 221 -12.46 -17.14 -3.32
C ILE A 221 -11.80 -18.51 -3.43
N GLN A 222 -12.54 -19.59 -3.12
CA GLN A 222 -12.04 -20.96 -3.29
C GLN A 222 -11.73 -21.29 -4.75
N GLU A 223 -12.57 -20.84 -5.70
CA GLU A 223 -12.28 -20.95 -7.12
C GLU A 223 -10.99 -20.21 -7.49
N ALA A 224 -10.82 -18.99 -7.00
CA ALA A 224 -9.62 -18.19 -7.26
C ALA A 224 -8.36 -18.86 -6.68
N GLU A 225 -8.44 -19.44 -5.46
CA GLU A 225 -7.33 -20.19 -4.86
C GLU A 225 -6.98 -21.44 -5.70
N ALA A 226 -7.99 -22.20 -6.14
CA ALA A 226 -7.80 -23.38 -7.00
C ALA A 226 -7.15 -23.00 -8.35
N LEU A 227 -7.63 -21.92 -8.98
CA LEU A 227 -7.05 -21.42 -10.23
C LEU A 227 -5.60 -20.93 -10.04
N ALA A 228 -5.30 -20.30 -8.92
CA ALA A 228 -3.94 -19.87 -8.63
C ALA A 228 -2.98 -21.06 -8.56
N VAL A 229 -3.37 -22.15 -7.90
CA VAL A 229 -2.62 -23.41 -7.87
C VAL A 229 -2.48 -24.00 -9.28
N GLN A 230 -3.59 -24.06 -10.04
CA GLN A 230 -3.61 -24.61 -11.40
C GLN A 230 -2.65 -23.86 -12.35
N HIS A 231 -2.56 -22.53 -12.22
CA HIS A 231 -1.74 -21.67 -13.09
C HIS A 231 -0.34 -21.37 -12.54
N GLY A 232 0.01 -21.89 -11.36
CA GLY A 232 1.30 -21.60 -10.71
C GLY A 232 1.43 -20.14 -10.23
N VAL A 233 0.32 -19.45 -9.98
CA VAL A 233 0.30 -18.10 -9.43
C VAL A 233 0.26 -18.16 -7.91
N VAL A 234 1.14 -17.43 -7.25
CA VAL A 234 1.11 -17.29 -5.79
C VAL A 234 0.00 -16.32 -5.41
N PHE A 235 -1.07 -16.83 -4.78
CA PHE A 235 -2.19 -16.01 -4.34
C PHE A 235 -2.18 -15.82 -2.83
N LYS A 236 -2.06 -14.57 -2.40
CA LYS A 236 -1.96 -14.17 -0.99
C LYS A 236 -3.04 -13.14 -0.64
N ALA A 237 -3.26 -13.00 0.66
CA ALA A 237 -4.07 -11.91 1.20
C ALA A 237 -3.25 -11.04 2.17
N SER A 238 -3.84 -9.97 2.64
CA SER A 238 -3.27 -9.10 3.68
C SER A 238 -2.88 -9.92 4.91
N GLY A 239 -1.65 -9.71 5.42
CA GLY A 239 -1.10 -10.49 6.54
C GLY A 239 -0.30 -11.71 6.11
N ALA A 240 0.02 -11.86 4.81
CA ALA A 240 0.79 -12.98 4.25
C ALA A 240 0.12 -14.34 4.46
N THR A 241 -1.21 -14.38 4.51
CA THR A 241 -2.03 -15.58 4.62
C THR A 241 -2.77 -15.86 3.30
N THR A 242 -3.44 -17.02 3.20
CA THR A 242 -4.33 -17.26 2.06
C THR A 242 -5.57 -16.38 2.17
N PRO A 243 -6.21 -16.03 1.04
CA PRO A 243 -7.44 -15.27 1.04
C PRO A 243 -8.54 -15.87 1.91
N LEU A 244 -8.79 -17.16 1.81
CA LEU A 244 -9.80 -17.83 2.61
C LEU A 244 -9.48 -17.81 4.12
N GLN A 245 -8.21 -18.03 4.50
CA GLN A 245 -7.78 -17.93 5.90
C GLN A 245 -7.94 -16.51 6.45
N SER A 246 -7.70 -15.50 5.62
CA SER A 246 -7.87 -14.09 6.00
C SER A 246 -9.31 -13.74 6.40
N LEU A 247 -10.30 -14.48 5.89
CA LEU A 247 -11.71 -14.28 6.22
C LEU A 247 -12.10 -14.87 7.59
N HIS A 248 -11.46 -15.94 7.99
CA HIS A 248 -11.72 -16.63 9.26
C HIS A 248 -10.93 -16.03 10.43
N GLY A 249 -10.19 -14.94 10.18
CA GLY A 249 -9.32 -14.32 11.18
C GLY A 249 -10.08 -13.66 12.31
N LEU A 250 -9.61 -13.95 13.51
CA LEU A 250 -9.79 -13.35 14.83
C LEU A 250 -11.23 -13.03 15.25
N ALA A 251 -11.65 -13.69 16.33
CA ALA A 251 -12.83 -13.34 17.13
C ALA A 251 -12.84 -11.82 17.40
N ALA A 252 -14.04 -11.27 17.52
CA ALA A 252 -14.23 -9.86 17.85
C ALA A 252 -13.60 -9.54 19.22
N GLU A 253 -12.35 -9.14 19.21
CA GLU A 253 -11.68 -8.61 20.40
C GLU A 253 -12.26 -7.22 20.70
N GLN A 254 -12.31 -6.88 21.99
CA GLN A 254 -12.76 -5.54 22.40
C GLN A 254 -11.83 -4.43 21.85
N ARG A 255 -10.53 -4.75 21.64
CA ARG A 255 -9.50 -3.83 21.12
C ARG A 255 -8.77 -4.45 19.93
N PRO A 256 -9.45 -4.60 18.78
CA PRO A 256 -8.88 -5.31 17.64
C PRO A 256 -7.63 -4.63 17.05
N TRP A 257 -7.42 -3.32 17.27
CA TRP A 257 -6.20 -2.61 16.87
C TRP A 257 -4.99 -2.93 17.75
N ALA A 258 -5.19 -3.45 18.97
CA ALA A 258 -4.12 -3.65 19.96
C ALA A 258 -2.96 -4.52 19.44
N GLY A 259 -3.23 -5.49 18.56
CA GLY A 259 -2.19 -6.32 17.93
C GLY A 259 -1.29 -5.61 16.92
N CYS A 260 -1.64 -4.40 16.48
CA CYS A 260 -0.86 -3.68 15.46
C CYS A 260 0.44 -3.09 16.03
N GLN A 261 1.58 -3.39 15.39
CA GLN A 261 2.91 -2.92 15.80
C GLN A 261 3.37 -1.66 15.06
N ARG A 262 2.61 -1.20 14.05
CA ARG A 262 3.06 -0.13 13.14
C ARG A 262 3.51 1.16 13.83
N PRO A 263 2.82 1.70 14.86
CA PRO A 263 3.25 2.92 15.52
C PRO A 263 4.63 2.85 16.23
N TRP A 264 5.20 1.63 16.34
CA TRP A 264 6.50 1.36 16.96
C TRP A 264 7.56 0.86 15.97
N THR A 265 7.17 0.41 14.79
CA THR A 265 8.06 -0.30 13.87
C THR A 265 8.22 0.35 12.50
N LEU A 266 7.30 1.24 12.13
CA LEU A 266 7.34 1.98 10.88
C LEU A 266 6.78 3.38 11.03
N SER A 267 7.07 4.24 10.08
CA SER A 267 6.47 5.56 9.94
C SER A 267 6.12 5.83 8.48
N TYR A 268 5.25 6.80 8.25
CA TYR A 268 4.90 7.29 6.94
C TYR A 268 5.27 8.77 6.84
N VAL A 269 5.96 9.14 5.76
CA VAL A 269 6.33 10.53 5.47
C VAL A 269 5.72 10.92 4.13
N THR A 270 4.92 11.98 4.12
CA THR A 270 4.27 12.49 2.91
C THR A 270 5.25 13.21 2.00
N ALA A 271 4.86 13.49 0.76
CA ALA A 271 5.66 14.27 -0.18
C ALA A 271 5.99 15.68 0.35
N ASN A 272 5.14 16.23 1.22
CA ASN A 272 5.36 17.51 1.89
C ASN A 272 6.18 17.39 3.20
N GLY A 273 6.64 16.18 3.53
CA GLY A 273 7.46 15.91 4.72
C GLY A 273 6.66 15.68 6.01
N ASN A 274 5.34 15.71 5.96
CA ASN A 274 4.53 15.47 7.15
C ASN A 274 4.62 13.99 7.57
N VAL A 275 4.83 13.77 8.86
CA VAL A 275 4.97 12.44 9.46
C VAL A 275 3.62 11.97 9.98
N LEU A 276 3.22 10.78 9.58
CA LEU A 276 1.99 10.12 10.00
C LEU A 276 2.31 8.79 10.71
N PRO A 277 1.44 8.32 11.61
CA PRO A 277 1.75 7.17 12.47
C PRO A 277 1.85 5.83 11.74
N CYS A 278 1.26 5.70 10.54
CA CYS A 278 1.31 4.47 9.75
C CYS A 278 0.92 4.69 8.28
N CYS A 279 1.18 3.67 7.45
CA CYS A 279 0.92 3.71 6.01
C CYS A 279 -0.58 3.77 5.64
N ILE A 280 -1.50 3.49 6.55
CA ILE A 280 -2.95 3.54 6.33
C ILE A 280 -3.53 4.92 6.66
N SER A 281 -2.85 5.68 7.51
CA SER A 281 -3.34 6.96 8.04
C SER A 281 -3.88 7.93 6.99
N PRO A 282 -3.24 8.13 5.81
CA PRO A 282 -3.74 9.08 4.82
C PRO A 282 -5.14 8.73 4.29
N TRP A 283 -5.49 7.43 4.27
CA TRP A 283 -6.74 6.96 3.65
C TRP A 283 -7.93 6.87 4.60
N VAL A 284 -7.72 6.85 5.93
CA VAL A 284 -8.80 6.55 6.90
C VAL A 284 -9.24 7.73 7.72
N THR A 285 -8.60 8.87 7.57
CA THR A 285 -8.86 9.99 8.46
C THR A 285 -9.84 11.00 7.87
N LYS A 286 -10.78 11.45 8.71
CA LYS A 286 -11.61 12.63 8.45
C LYS A 286 -10.94 13.91 8.96
N SER A 287 -9.91 13.79 9.80
CA SER A 287 -9.21 14.90 10.46
C SER A 287 -7.72 14.86 10.19
N TYR A 288 -7.33 14.91 8.90
CA TYR A 288 -5.95 14.74 8.46
C TYR A 288 -4.92 15.57 9.27
N ARG A 289 -5.21 16.85 9.54
CA ARG A 289 -4.28 17.73 10.26
C ARG A 289 -3.95 17.26 11.68
N HIS A 290 -4.87 16.56 12.34
CA HIS A 290 -4.67 16.02 13.68
C HIS A 290 -3.75 14.79 13.67
N LEU A 291 -3.62 14.12 12.53
CA LEU A 291 -2.72 12.98 12.36
C LEU A 291 -1.27 13.36 12.03
N VAL A 292 -1.03 14.61 11.66
CA VAL A 292 0.35 15.08 11.40
C VAL A 292 1.09 15.19 12.73
N LEU A 293 2.07 14.30 12.91
CA LEU A 293 2.84 14.19 14.15
C LEU A 293 4.05 15.12 14.20
N GLY A 294 4.45 15.66 13.05
CA GLY A 294 5.55 16.59 12.84
C GLY A 294 5.90 16.65 11.36
N ASN A 295 7.02 17.30 11.01
CA ASN A 295 7.49 17.38 9.62
C ASN A 295 8.99 17.04 9.55
N ALA A 296 9.32 15.97 8.84
CA ALA A 296 10.67 15.42 8.74
C ALA A 296 11.60 16.17 7.75
N LEU A 297 11.07 17.12 6.99
CA LEU A 297 11.89 18.01 6.13
C LEU A 297 12.36 19.27 6.86
N THR A 298 11.71 19.63 7.97
CA THR A 298 12.02 20.83 8.77
C THR A 298 12.55 20.53 10.17
N THR A 299 12.36 19.31 10.65
CA THR A 299 12.73 18.87 11.99
C THR A 299 13.41 17.51 11.90
N ASP A 300 14.41 17.23 12.73
CA ASP A 300 15.03 15.91 12.81
C ASP A 300 13.99 14.83 13.08
N PHE A 301 14.04 13.73 12.32
CA PHE A 301 13.07 12.66 12.44
C PHE A 301 13.03 12.05 13.85
N ALA A 302 14.17 11.95 14.54
CA ALA A 302 14.23 11.44 15.91
C ALA A 302 13.42 12.31 16.89
N GLN A 303 13.43 13.63 16.70
CA GLN A 303 12.64 14.58 17.50
C GLN A 303 11.13 14.42 17.21
N VAL A 304 10.76 14.18 15.94
CA VAL A 304 9.36 13.89 15.58
C VAL A 304 8.93 12.54 16.14
N TRP A 305 9.78 11.48 16.00
CA TRP A 305 9.49 10.10 16.40
C TRP A 305 9.18 9.92 17.87
N ASN A 306 9.82 10.73 18.73
CA ASN A 306 9.57 10.77 20.17
C ASN A 306 9.02 12.13 20.64
N GLY A 307 8.53 12.96 19.74
CA GLY A 307 7.84 14.21 20.06
C GLY A 307 6.50 13.96 20.77
N GLU A 308 5.98 14.99 21.43
CA GLU A 308 4.76 14.91 22.24
C GLU A 308 3.58 14.32 21.48
N ARG A 309 3.36 14.71 20.21
CA ARG A 309 2.27 14.22 19.38
C ARG A 309 2.38 12.72 19.10
N TYR A 310 3.60 12.21 18.86
CA TYR A 310 3.80 10.79 18.60
C TYR A 310 3.65 9.97 19.89
N GLN A 311 4.14 10.49 21.01
CA GLN A 311 3.95 9.87 22.34
C GLN A 311 2.45 9.81 22.68
N GLN A 312 1.71 10.91 22.51
CA GLN A 312 0.27 10.95 22.74
C GLN A 312 -0.47 9.93 21.86
N PHE A 313 -0.14 9.86 20.55
CA PHE A 313 -0.73 8.86 19.64
C PHE A 313 -0.51 7.43 20.14
N ARG A 314 0.70 7.09 20.60
CA ARG A 314 1.00 5.76 21.16
C ARG A 314 0.25 5.49 22.46
N GLN A 315 0.10 6.49 23.32
CA GLN A 315 -0.68 6.39 24.55
C GLN A 315 -2.17 6.15 24.25
N ASP A 316 -2.73 6.93 23.32
CA ASP A 316 -4.13 6.77 22.88
C ASP A 316 -4.36 5.39 22.24
N PHE A 317 -3.38 4.88 21.49
CA PHE A 317 -3.43 3.55 20.91
C PHE A 317 -3.52 2.43 21.96
N GLU A 318 -2.94 2.62 23.12
CA GLU A 318 -2.99 1.69 24.27
C GLU A 318 -4.25 1.91 25.15
N SER A 319 -5.13 2.82 24.79
CA SER A 319 -6.42 3.05 25.47
C SER A 319 -7.50 2.09 24.96
N ASP A 320 -8.68 2.12 25.58
CA ASP A 320 -9.85 1.33 25.15
C ASP A 320 -10.62 1.96 23.99
N VAL A 321 -10.20 3.14 23.54
CA VAL A 321 -10.80 3.86 22.41
C VAL A 321 -9.81 3.91 21.26
N ALA A 322 -10.18 3.33 20.11
CA ALA A 322 -9.35 3.36 18.93
C ALA A 322 -9.01 4.80 18.50
N PRO A 323 -7.72 5.12 18.25
CA PRO A 323 -7.36 6.36 17.57
C PRO A 323 -8.07 6.49 16.22
N ASP A 324 -8.26 7.73 15.75
CA ASP A 324 -9.02 8.01 14.53
C ASP A 324 -8.64 7.13 13.33
N PRO A 325 -7.34 6.99 12.93
CA PRO A 325 -6.99 6.16 11.79
C PRO A 325 -7.25 4.66 12.02
N CYS A 326 -7.31 4.21 13.27
CA CYS A 326 -7.52 2.81 13.58
C CYS A 326 -8.99 2.39 13.45
N ARG A 327 -9.93 3.33 13.60
CA ARG A 327 -11.37 3.06 13.47
C ARG A 327 -11.78 2.65 12.05
N GLY A 328 -11.14 3.23 11.02
CA GLY A 328 -11.40 2.92 9.61
C GLY A 328 -10.40 1.94 9.01
N CYS A 329 -9.47 1.39 9.80
CA CYS A 329 -8.41 0.55 9.32
C CYS A 329 -8.94 -0.78 8.77
N GLY A 330 -8.72 -1.02 7.48
CA GLY A 330 -9.17 -2.23 6.79
C GLY A 330 -8.60 -3.54 7.36
N TRP A 331 -7.56 -3.47 8.19
CA TRP A 331 -7.01 -4.64 8.87
C TRP A 331 -8.00 -5.30 9.83
N LEU A 332 -8.97 -4.52 10.33
CA LEU A 332 -9.97 -4.96 11.30
C LEU A 332 -11.33 -5.29 10.69
N TRP A 333 -11.67 -4.66 9.55
CA TRP A 333 -13.03 -4.60 9.06
C TRP A 333 -13.23 -5.17 7.66
N SER A 334 -12.16 -5.56 6.96
CA SER A 334 -12.24 -6.07 5.61
C SER A 334 -11.33 -7.27 5.40
N PHE A 335 -11.62 -7.98 4.34
CA PHE A 335 -10.85 -9.10 3.83
C PHE A 335 -9.35 -8.81 3.67
#